data_7f5cea223c1085fab4fd3b72649c6331
#
_entry.id   7f5cea223c1085fab4fd3b72649c6331
#
_cell.length_a   1.000
_cell.length_b   1.000
_cell.length_c   1.000
_cell.angle_alpha   90.00
_cell.angle_beta   90.00
_cell.angle_gamma   90.00
#
_symmetry.space_group_name_H-M   'P 1'
#
loop_
_entity.id
_entity.type
_entity.pdbx_description
1 polymer ?
#
loop_
_entity_poly.entity_id
_entity_poly.type
_entity_poly.pdbx_seq_one_letter_code
_entity_poly.pdbx_strand_id
1 'polypeptide(L)'
;MVRLLRYGTIFGPLKDRWRYLYKRDLYKRRLEAGPEPERFRSALINWNYDAELYACTHRFGEKLNIESLRNAMTDASFLKQIVKQRTEAGLAATDQTTLAFTHNQELAKQGKQIAEDFLQKALHYWYPKFPQEGIEAITKFLLSESTIADISSGLGFKTLIRCDIPSPRPTMLTNALFAFIGSINENTGRSRAEVFVADFILTHLVGKDINEIWQVKNPMGLLTKVLEENGRQAPESRLIWATGVSSVLSTYVVGVYSNKEFLGKSAGATVSIAEEMAARDALRRLFETDEKRAQIPFDKLYKKGLLLDK
;
A
#
# COMPACT_ATOMS: atom_id res chain seq x y z
N MET A 1 31.69 43.93 -30.34
CA MET A 1 32.92 43.83 -29.52
C MET A 1 32.68 43.81 -28.00
N VAL A 2 31.45 43.90 -27.51
CA VAL A 2 31.13 44.00 -26.06
C VAL A 2 30.79 42.68 -25.40
N ARG A 3 30.54 41.59 -26.15
CA ARG A 3 30.16 40.29 -25.60
C ARG A 3 31.30 39.33 -25.22
N LEU A 4 32.53 39.61 -25.70
CA LEU A 4 33.70 38.75 -25.40
C LEU A 4 34.39 39.09 -24.07
N LEU A 5 34.20 40.28 -23.54
CA LEU A 5 34.82 40.71 -22.29
C LEU A 5 34.11 40.19 -21.02
N ARG A 6 32.86 39.72 -21.13
CA ARG A 6 32.13 39.15 -19.98
C ARG A 6 32.49 37.71 -19.67
N TYR A 7 33.10 36.97 -20.59
CA TYR A 7 33.54 35.59 -20.32
C TYR A 7 34.86 35.50 -19.56
N GLY A 8 35.68 36.56 -19.56
CA GLY A 8 36.95 36.57 -18.83
C GLY A 8 36.82 36.71 -17.32
N THR A 9 35.70 37.25 -16.83
CA THR A 9 35.47 37.49 -15.39
C THR A 9 34.72 36.34 -14.70
N ILE A 10 34.20 35.38 -15.45
CA ILE A 10 33.49 34.21 -14.89
C ILE A 10 34.46 33.14 -14.36
N PHE A 11 35.69 33.16 -14.87
CA PHE A 11 36.74 32.27 -14.40
C PHE A 11 37.60 33.04 -13.39
N GLY A 12 37.35 32.82 -12.11
CA GLY A 12 38.20 33.33 -11.03
C GLY A 12 39.68 32.97 -11.17
N PRO A 13 40.53 33.20 -10.19
CA PRO A 13 41.96 32.99 -10.24
C PRO A 13 42.32 31.61 -10.81
N LEU A 14 43.48 31.46 -11.42
CA LEU A 14 43.95 30.23 -12.09
C LEU A 14 43.60 28.92 -11.35
N LYS A 15 43.63 28.96 -10.03
CA LYS A 15 43.26 27.84 -9.14
C LYS A 15 41.80 27.37 -9.33
N ASP A 16 40.86 28.30 -9.54
CA ASP A 16 39.44 27.99 -9.73
C ASP A 16 39.17 27.49 -11.15
N ARG A 17 39.97 27.96 -12.13
CA ARG A 17 39.92 27.46 -13.50
C ARG A 17 40.32 25.98 -13.59
N TRP A 18 41.36 25.55 -12.86
CA TRP A 18 41.76 24.14 -12.78
C TRP A 18 40.67 23.28 -12.10
N ARG A 19 40.05 23.78 -11.04
CA ARG A 19 38.93 23.11 -10.41
C ARG A 19 37.74 22.93 -11.35
N TYR A 20 37.42 23.95 -12.13
CA TYR A 20 36.35 23.88 -13.13
C TYR A 20 36.65 22.85 -14.23
N LEU A 21 37.82 22.87 -14.80
CA LEU A 21 38.25 21.91 -15.82
C LEU A 21 38.22 20.50 -15.30
N TYR A 22 38.76 20.27 -14.10
CA TYR A 22 38.71 18.97 -13.44
C TYR A 22 37.27 18.47 -13.19
N LYS A 23 36.38 19.32 -12.67
CA LYS A 23 34.98 18.97 -12.47
C LYS A 23 34.27 18.67 -13.79
N ARG A 24 34.55 19.42 -14.84
CA ARG A 24 34.01 19.21 -16.19
C ARG A 24 34.43 17.86 -16.74
N ASP A 25 35.71 17.54 -16.63
CA ASP A 25 36.27 16.30 -17.17
C ASP A 25 35.82 15.09 -16.31
N LEU A 26 35.70 15.27 -15.02
CA LEU A 26 35.10 14.26 -14.11
C LEU A 26 33.64 14.00 -14.49
N TYR A 27 32.86 15.04 -14.76
CA TYR A 27 31.47 14.91 -15.21
C TYR A 27 31.40 14.18 -16.57
N LYS A 28 32.25 14.47 -17.54
CA LYS A 28 32.29 13.72 -18.79
C LYS A 28 32.59 12.24 -18.58
N ARG A 29 33.62 11.92 -17.79
CA ARG A 29 33.97 10.53 -17.45
C ARG A 29 32.81 9.79 -16.75
N ARG A 30 32.08 10.47 -15.89
CA ARG A 30 30.87 9.88 -15.24
C ARG A 30 29.77 9.62 -16.25
N LEU A 31 29.54 10.50 -17.20
CA LEU A 31 28.58 10.28 -18.29
C LEU A 31 28.98 9.10 -19.18
N GLU A 32 30.26 8.97 -19.51
CA GLU A 32 30.81 7.86 -20.29
C GLU A 32 30.76 6.53 -19.51
N ALA A 33 31.04 6.56 -18.23
CA ALA A 33 30.99 5.38 -17.36
C ALA A 33 29.54 4.88 -17.05
N GLY A 34 28.53 5.72 -17.35
CA GLY A 34 27.14 5.41 -17.04
C GLY A 34 26.78 5.60 -15.56
N PRO A 35 25.54 5.24 -15.18
CA PRO A 35 25.09 5.35 -13.79
C PRO A 35 25.91 4.45 -12.87
N GLU A 36 26.32 4.97 -11.72
CA GLU A 36 27.03 4.17 -10.71
C GLU A 36 26.15 2.98 -10.28
N PRO A 37 26.74 1.78 -10.12
CA PRO A 37 25.99 0.63 -9.62
C PRO A 37 25.44 0.93 -8.22
N GLU A 38 24.22 0.48 -7.98
CA GLU A 38 23.60 0.63 -6.66
C GLU A 38 24.45 -0.09 -5.61
N ARG A 39 24.77 0.63 -4.54
CA ARG A 39 25.57 0.11 -3.43
C ARG A 39 24.69 -0.14 -2.21
N PHE A 40 25.04 -1.15 -1.43
CA PHE A 40 24.42 -1.32 -0.13
C PHE A 40 24.67 -0.09 0.74
N ARG A 41 23.66 0.33 1.49
CA ARG A 41 23.82 1.46 2.41
C ARG A 41 24.83 1.14 3.52
N SER A 42 25.00 -0.13 3.87
CA SER A 42 26.02 -0.62 4.79
C SER A 42 27.47 -0.37 4.31
N ALA A 43 27.68 -0.09 3.02
CA ALA A 43 29.00 0.28 2.47
C ALA A 43 29.40 1.73 2.77
N LEU A 44 28.53 2.56 3.33
CA LEU A 44 28.85 3.91 3.75
C LEU A 44 29.69 3.87 5.04
N ILE A 45 30.77 4.67 5.09
CA ILE A 45 31.75 4.68 6.19
C ILE A 45 31.11 4.98 7.57
N ASN A 46 30.11 5.86 7.58
CA ASN A 46 29.43 6.30 8.82
C ASN A 46 28.12 5.54 9.08
N TRP A 47 27.91 4.38 8.43
CA TRP A 47 26.70 3.59 8.63
C TRP A 47 26.74 2.82 9.94
N ASN A 48 25.79 3.11 10.82
CA ASN A 48 25.56 2.33 12.05
C ASN A 48 24.13 1.75 11.99
N TYR A 49 24.04 0.45 11.79
CA TYR A 49 22.76 -0.24 11.62
C TYR A 49 21.86 -0.14 12.84
N ASP A 50 22.42 -0.26 14.04
CA ASP A 50 21.63 -0.19 15.29
C ASP A 50 21.08 1.21 15.54
N ALA A 51 21.85 2.25 15.20
CA ALA A 51 21.38 3.62 15.28
C ALA A 51 20.21 3.89 14.30
N GLU A 52 20.27 3.31 13.11
CA GLU A 52 19.18 3.43 12.12
C GLU A 52 17.92 2.66 12.54
N LEU A 53 18.08 1.47 13.12
CA LEU A 53 16.97 0.71 13.70
C LEU A 53 16.32 1.47 14.86
N TYR A 54 17.12 2.03 15.75
CA TYR A 54 16.63 2.87 16.85
C TYR A 54 15.90 4.10 16.33
N ALA A 55 16.45 4.78 15.35
CA ALA A 55 15.81 5.95 14.72
C ALA A 55 14.47 5.58 14.05
N CYS A 56 14.37 4.39 13.45
CA CYS A 56 13.15 3.88 12.87
C CYS A 56 12.05 3.70 13.93
N THR A 57 12.34 2.98 15.01
CA THR A 57 11.37 2.75 16.11
C THR A 57 10.95 4.05 16.79
N HIS A 58 11.90 4.93 17.03
CA HIS A 58 11.64 6.23 17.66
C HIS A 58 10.73 7.11 16.80
N ARG A 59 10.88 7.07 15.47
CA ARG A 59 10.03 7.80 14.52
C ARG A 59 8.56 7.39 14.61
N PHE A 60 8.30 6.10 14.81
CA PHE A 60 6.94 5.56 14.95
C PHE A 60 6.43 5.60 16.40
N GLY A 61 7.25 5.99 17.35
CA GLY A 61 6.90 6.00 18.77
C GLY A 61 6.76 4.60 19.38
N GLU A 62 7.35 3.59 18.73
CA GLU A 62 7.27 2.20 19.16
C GLU A 62 8.46 1.80 20.04
N LYS A 63 8.17 1.07 21.12
CA LYS A 63 9.20 0.52 22.02
C LYS A 63 9.43 -0.95 21.66
N LEU A 64 10.36 -1.21 20.75
CA LEU A 64 10.69 -2.55 20.30
C LEU A 64 12.06 -2.99 20.82
N ASN A 65 12.19 -4.29 21.06
CA ASN A 65 13.50 -4.89 21.30
C ASN A 65 14.33 -4.86 20.00
N ILE A 66 15.57 -4.43 20.10
CA ILE A 66 16.50 -4.33 18.95
C ILE A 66 16.68 -5.68 18.27
N GLU A 67 16.71 -6.79 19.01
CA GLU A 67 16.84 -8.13 18.46
C GLU A 67 15.64 -8.55 17.64
N SER A 68 14.41 -8.36 18.15
CA SER A 68 13.17 -8.63 17.42
C SER A 68 13.09 -7.79 16.14
N LEU A 69 13.51 -6.53 16.21
CA LEU A 69 13.55 -5.64 15.06
C LEU A 69 14.61 -6.08 14.02
N ARG A 70 15.79 -6.52 14.47
CA ARG A 70 16.81 -7.07 13.57
C ARG A 70 16.28 -8.29 12.82
N ASN A 71 15.57 -9.19 13.52
CA ASN A 71 14.95 -10.36 12.91
C ASN A 71 13.87 -9.94 11.90
N ALA A 72 13.02 -8.97 12.24
CA ALA A 72 11.98 -8.45 11.35
C ALA A 72 12.56 -7.85 10.05
N MET A 73 13.72 -7.18 10.13
CA MET A 73 14.39 -6.54 8.99
C MET A 73 15.41 -7.45 8.28
N THR A 74 15.51 -8.73 8.65
CA THR A 74 16.44 -9.67 8.02
C THR A 74 15.69 -10.64 7.13
N ASP A 75 15.94 -10.57 5.82
CA ASP A 75 15.37 -11.50 4.86
C ASP A 75 16.15 -12.83 4.82
N ALA A 76 15.47 -13.90 4.42
CA ALA A 76 16.07 -15.23 4.28
C ALA A 76 17.22 -15.28 3.26
N SER A 77 17.20 -14.43 2.24
CA SER A 77 18.29 -14.32 1.24
C SER A 77 19.61 -13.86 1.85
N PHE A 78 19.55 -12.94 2.81
CA PHE A 78 20.74 -12.47 3.52
C PHE A 78 21.41 -13.59 4.33
N LEU A 79 20.64 -14.43 5.00
CA LEU A 79 21.19 -15.57 5.75
C LEU A 79 21.87 -16.56 4.80
N LYS A 80 21.25 -16.87 3.66
CA LYS A 80 21.85 -17.72 2.63
C LYS A 80 23.18 -17.14 2.12
N GLN A 81 23.23 -15.84 1.92
CA GLN A 81 24.46 -15.15 1.48
C GLN A 81 25.56 -15.27 2.52
N ILE A 82 25.26 -15.06 3.82
CA ILE A 82 26.24 -15.20 4.89
C ILE A 82 26.77 -16.64 4.97
N VAL A 83 25.89 -17.64 4.90
CA VAL A 83 26.29 -19.04 4.91
C VAL A 83 27.21 -19.35 3.73
N LYS A 84 26.86 -18.87 2.53
CA LYS A 84 27.69 -19.02 1.33
C LYS A 84 29.08 -18.38 1.49
N GLN A 85 29.13 -17.15 1.97
CA GLN A 85 30.41 -16.45 2.23
C GLN A 85 31.27 -17.17 3.25
N ARG A 86 30.68 -17.74 4.31
CA ARG A 86 31.42 -18.52 5.33
C ARG A 86 31.98 -19.83 4.75
N THR A 87 31.18 -20.54 3.94
CA THR A 87 31.67 -21.76 3.26
C THR A 87 32.78 -21.47 2.28
N GLU A 88 32.70 -20.40 1.51
CA GLU A 88 33.77 -19.94 0.60
C GLU A 88 35.04 -19.52 1.35
N ALA A 89 34.89 -18.97 2.56
CA ALA A 89 36.02 -18.64 3.44
C ALA A 89 36.63 -19.85 4.17
N GLY A 90 36.13 -21.07 3.92
CA GLY A 90 36.64 -22.29 4.56
C GLY A 90 36.29 -22.44 6.05
N LEU A 91 35.37 -21.59 6.55
CA LEU A 91 34.83 -21.73 7.90
C LEU A 91 33.79 -22.85 7.91
N ALA A 92 33.80 -23.68 8.97
CA ALA A 92 32.86 -24.79 9.11
C ALA A 92 31.44 -24.31 8.82
N ALA A 93 30.71 -25.10 8.04
CA ALA A 93 29.30 -24.83 7.75
C ALA A 93 28.54 -24.80 9.09
N THR A 94 28.35 -23.61 9.60
CA THR A 94 27.62 -23.41 10.83
C THR A 94 26.13 -23.48 10.45
N ASP A 95 25.40 -24.41 11.06
CA ASP A 95 23.96 -24.51 10.88
C ASP A 95 23.30 -23.13 11.07
N GLN A 96 22.23 -22.85 10.34
CA GLN A 96 21.49 -21.58 10.47
C GLN A 96 21.08 -21.29 11.92
N THR A 97 20.97 -22.31 12.75
CA THR A 97 20.67 -22.26 14.18
C THR A 97 21.78 -21.62 15.04
N THR A 98 23.00 -21.51 14.55
CA THR A 98 24.12 -20.86 15.28
C THR A 98 24.29 -19.37 14.92
N LEU A 99 23.48 -18.86 13.99
CA LEU A 99 23.42 -17.42 13.73
C LEU A 99 22.58 -16.76 14.83
N ALA A 100 23.08 -15.65 15.37
CA ALA A 100 22.43 -14.90 16.44
C ALA A 100 21.08 -14.24 16.04
N PHE A 101 20.60 -14.46 14.81
CA PHE A 101 19.37 -13.89 14.28
C PHE A 101 18.65 -14.86 13.35
N THR A 102 17.32 -14.81 13.39
CA THR A 102 16.43 -15.59 12.56
C THR A 102 15.93 -14.75 11.37
N HIS A 103 15.30 -15.40 10.39
CA HIS A 103 14.66 -14.70 9.28
C HIS A 103 13.26 -14.21 9.65
N ASN A 104 12.75 -13.27 8.87
CA ASN A 104 11.50 -12.57 9.13
C ASN A 104 10.20 -13.32 8.77
N GLN A 105 10.27 -14.53 8.18
CA GLN A 105 9.09 -15.20 7.61
C GLN A 105 8.01 -15.54 8.64
N GLU A 106 8.39 -15.97 9.85
CA GLU A 106 7.41 -16.32 10.89
C GLU A 106 6.71 -15.08 11.43
N LEU A 107 7.48 -14.04 11.73
CA LEU A 107 6.95 -12.73 12.14
C LEU A 107 6.05 -12.13 11.05
N ALA A 108 6.42 -12.28 9.79
CA ALA A 108 5.63 -11.80 8.66
C ALA A 108 4.27 -12.52 8.54
N LYS A 109 4.23 -13.82 8.78
CA LYS A 109 2.96 -14.58 8.80
C LYS A 109 2.02 -14.09 9.91
N GLN A 110 2.55 -13.95 11.12
CA GLN A 110 1.79 -13.44 12.26
C GLN A 110 1.27 -12.02 12.01
N GLY A 111 2.14 -11.12 11.55
CA GLY A 111 1.77 -9.74 11.26
C GLY A 111 0.74 -9.61 10.14
N LYS A 112 0.85 -10.45 9.09
CA LYS A 112 -0.16 -10.50 8.02
C LYS A 112 -1.52 -10.91 8.54
N GLN A 113 -1.58 -11.95 9.37
CA GLN A 113 -2.82 -12.42 9.97
C GLN A 113 -3.47 -11.36 10.86
N ILE A 114 -2.69 -10.67 11.69
CA ILE A 114 -3.18 -9.56 12.52
C ILE A 114 -3.75 -8.44 11.67
N ALA A 115 -3.04 -8.06 10.60
CA ALA A 115 -3.49 -7.03 9.69
C ALA A 115 -4.79 -7.41 8.97
N GLU A 116 -4.91 -8.67 8.51
CA GLU A 116 -6.10 -9.19 7.85
C GLU A 116 -7.31 -9.19 8.78
N ASP A 117 -7.17 -9.78 9.98
CA ASP A 117 -8.21 -9.83 11.02
C ASP A 117 -8.71 -8.43 11.41
N PHE A 118 -7.77 -7.49 11.59
CA PHE A 118 -8.11 -6.13 11.98
C PHE A 118 -8.83 -5.38 10.86
N LEU A 119 -8.32 -5.45 9.63
CA LEU A 119 -8.94 -4.78 8.48
C LEU A 119 -10.35 -5.28 8.22
N GLN A 120 -10.59 -6.59 8.31
CA GLN A 120 -11.94 -7.14 8.18
C GLN A 120 -12.88 -6.59 9.23
N LYS A 121 -12.49 -6.59 10.50
CA LYS A 121 -13.29 -6.02 11.60
C LYS A 121 -13.57 -4.53 11.41
N ALA A 122 -12.56 -3.76 11.05
CA ALA A 122 -12.67 -2.32 10.84
C ALA A 122 -13.61 -2.00 9.68
N LEU A 123 -13.50 -2.71 8.56
CA LEU A 123 -14.35 -2.53 7.39
C LEU A 123 -15.80 -2.95 7.68
N HIS A 124 -16.05 -4.06 8.39
CA HIS A 124 -17.39 -4.44 8.83
C HIS A 124 -18.04 -3.39 9.73
N TYR A 125 -17.28 -2.82 10.63
CA TYR A 125 -17.78 -1.75 11.50
C TYR A 125 -18.20 -0.51 10.72
N TRP A 126 -17.40 -0.12 9.70
CA TRP A 126 -17.67 1.08 8.89
C TRP A 126 -18.72 0.86 7.81
N TYR A 127 -18.78 -0.32 7.24
CA TYR A 127 -19.67 -0.70 6.14
C TYR A 127 -20.56 -1.90 6.54
N PRO A 128 -21.48 -1.74 7.51
CA PRO A 128 -22.26 -2.86 8.04
C PRO A 128 -23.22 -3.47 7.00
N LYS A 129 -23.62 -2.71 5.97
CA LYS A 129 -24.48 -3.18 4.90
C LYS A 129 -23.72 -3.70 3.68
N PHE A 130 -22.38 -3.63 3.71
CA PHE A 130 -21.56 -4.02 2.57
C PHE A 130 -21.35 -5.54 2.58
N PRO A 131 -21.45 -6.24 1.43
CA PRO A 131 -21.33 -7.68 1.38
C PRO A 131 -19.91 -8.13 1.73
N GLN A 132 -19.82 -9.34 2.31
CA GLN A 132 -18.56 -9.95 2.74
C GLN A 132 -17.54 -10.03 1.59
N GLU A 133 -18.01 -10.41 0.38
CA GLU A 133 -17.16 -10.48 -0.81
C GLU A 133 -16.45 -9.12 -1.13
N GLY A 134 -17.19 -8.04 -0.93
CA GLY A 134 -16.64 -6.69 -1.12
C GLY A 134 -15.62 -6.33 -0.06
N ILE A 135 -15.86 -6.69 1.21
CA ILE A 135 -14.90 -6.49 2.31
C ILE A 135 -13.61 -7.26 2.06
N GLU A 136 -13.72 -8.51 1.61
CA GLU A 136 -12.56 -9.33 1.25
C GLU A 136 -11.79 -8.74 0.06
N ALA A 137 -12.50 -8.20 -0.95
CA ALA A 137 -11.85 -7.55 -2.09
C ALA A 137 -11.06 -6.30 -1.65
N ILE A 138 -11.63 -5.47 -0.77
CA ILE A 138 -10.94 -4.30 -0.22
C ILE A 138 -9.74 -4.74 0.62
N THR A 139 -9.90 -5.74 1.47
CA THR A 139 -8.81 -6.28 2.29
C THR A 139 -7.66 -6.81 1.42
N LYS A 140 -7.97 -7.57 0.37
CA LYS A 140 -6.97 -8.03 -0.61
C LYS A 140 -6.27 -6.88 -1.32
N PHE A 141 -7.01 -5.83 -1.66
CA PHE A 141 -6.44 -4.64 -2.29
C PHE A 141 -5.45 -3.94 -1.35
N LEU A 142 -5.82 -3.71 -0.09
CA LEU A 142 -4.95 -3.08 0.92
C LEU A 142 -3.73 -3.93 1.24
N LEU A 143 -3.87 -5.25 1.28
CA LEU A 143 -2.79 -6.19 1.54
C LEU A 143 -2.07 -6.67 0.27
N SER A 144 -2.35 -6.05 -0.90
CA SER A 144 -1.66 -6.37 -2.14
C SER A 144 -0.17 -6.07 -2.04
N GLU A 145 0.64 -6.87 -2.71
CA GLU A 145 2.10 -6.73 -2.70
C GLU A 145 2.55 -5.32 -3.12
N SER A 146 1.91 -4.75 -4.14
CA SER A 146 2.22 -3.41 -4.62
C SER A 146 1.94 -2.34 -3.56
N THR A 147 0.74 -2.36 -2.96
CA THR A 147 0.35 -1.36 -1.95
C THR A 147 1.24 -1.44 -0.72
N ILE A 148 1.49 -2.65 -0.22
CA ILE A 148 2.34 -2.86 0.96
C ILE A 148 3.81 -2.51 0.69
N ALA A 149 4.34 -2.82 -0.50
CA ALA A 149 5.70 -2.45 -0.87
C ALA A 149 5.86 -0.92 -0.99
N ASP A 150 4.85 -0.21 -1.51
CA ASP A 150 4.85 1.25 -1.58
C ASP A 150 4.83 1.86 -0.18
N ILE A 151 3.97 1.36 0.73
CA ILE A 151 3.94 1.77 2.14
C ILE A 151 5.30 1.52 2.80
N SER A 152 5.84 0.31 2.66
CA SER A 152 7.13 -0.07 3.22
C SER A 152 8.28 0.82 2.73
N SER A 153 8.28 1.14 1.44
CA SER A 153 9.24 2.07 0.84
C SER A 153 9.08 3.49 1.39
N GLY A 154 7.85 3.97 1.53
CA GLY A 154 7.53 5.28 2.13
C GLY A 154 7.95 5.39 3.59
N LEU A 155 7.85 4.31 4.36
CA LEU A 155 8.33 4.22 5.74
C LEU A 155 9.87 4.16 5.85
N GLY A 156 10.57 3.99 4.73
CA GLY A 156 12.03 3.95 4.66
C GLY A 156 12.64 2.58 4.92
N PHE A 157 11.85 1.50 4.93
CA PHE A 157 12.35 0.13 5.15
C PHE A 157 13.28 -0.34 4.05
N LYS A 158 13.15 0.21 2.83
CA LYS A 158 14.05 -0.08 1.70
C LYS A 158 15.54 0.01 2.08
N THR A 159 15.88 0.91 2.99
CA THR A 159 17.27 1.13 3.42
C THR A 159 17.69 0.31 4.64
N LEU A 160 16.72 -0.26 5.36
CA LEU A 160 16.94 -1.00 6.61
C LEU A 160 16.96 -2.51 6.41
N ILE A 161 16.29 -3.00 5.36
CA ILE A 161 16.20 -4.44 5.07
C ILE A 161 17.58 -4.98 4.71
N ARG A 162 17.97 -6.07 5.39
CA ARG A 162 19.14 -6.88 5.05
C ARG A 162 18.73 -7.93 4.03
N CYS A 163 19.25 -7.82 2.82
CA CYS A 163 18.99 -8.74 1.70
C CYS A 163 20.28 -8.96 0.88
N ASP A 164 20.20 -9.84 -0.11
CA ASP A 164 21.29 -10.17 -1.02
C ASP A 164 21.55 -9.11 -2.10
N ILE A 165 20.59 -8.22 -2.35
CA ILE A 165 20.65 -7.19 -3.38
C ILE A 165 20.53 -5.78 -2.78
N PRO A 166 21.20 -4.77 -3.36
CA PRO A 166 21.15 -3.40 -2.86
C PRO A 166 19.77 -2.76 -2.88
N SER A 167 18.93 -3.14 -3.87
CA SER A 167 17.55 -2.67 -4.00
C SER A 167 16.61 -3.84 -3.71
N PRO A 168 15.96 -3.90 -2.53
CA PRO A 168 15.09 -5.00 -2.16
C PRO A 168 13.88 -5.11 -3.09
N ARG A 169 13.48 -6.35 -3.40
CA ARG A 169 12.30 -6.65 -4.22
C ARG A 169 11.01 -6.29 -3.48
N PRO A 170 9.89 -6.03 -4.18
CA PRO A 170 8.60 -5.76 -3.55
C PRO A 170 8.18 -6.81 -2.52
N THR A 171 8.40 -8.09 -2.81
CA THR A 171 8.13 -9.20 -1.87
C THR A 171 8.89 -9.10 -0.55
N MET A 172 10.17 -8.68 -0.61
CA MET A 172 10.99 -8.48 0.58
C MET A 172 10.50 -7.29 1.42
N LEU A 173 10.09 -6.20 0.75
CA LEU A 173 9.50 -5.02 1.38
C LEU A 173 8.18 -5.37 2.09
N THR A 174 7.34 -6.17 1.42
CA THR A 174 6.08 -6.65 1.95
C THR A 174 6.28 -7.51 3.20
N ASN A 175 7.19 -8.48 3.13
CA ASN A 175 7.52 -9.35 4.27
C ASN A 175 8.10 -8.54 5.45
N ALA A 176 8.94 -7.55 5.18
CA ALA A 176 9.52 -6.72 6.23
C ALA A 176 8.46 -5.87 6.96
N LEU A 177 7.47 -5.31 6.24
CA LEU A 177 6.39 -4.56 6.87
C LEU A 177 5.53 -5.47 7.75
N PHE A 178 5.14 -6.64 7.24
CA PHE A 178 4.39 -7.60 8.05
C PHE A 178 5.20 -8.12 9.24
N ALA A 179 6.49 -8.38 9.07
CA ALA A 179 7.36 -8.78 10.17
C ALA A 179 7.51 -7.67 11.22
N PHE A 180 7.52 -6.41 10.80
CA PHE A 180 7.51 -5.27 11.71
C PHE A 180 6.23 -5.22 12.54
N ILE A 181 5.05 -5.45 11.92
CA ILE A 181 3.77 -5.56 12.63
C ILE A 181 3.81 -6.74 13.62
N GLY A 182 4.35 -7.90 13.20
CA GLY A 182 4.56 -9.05 14.07
C GLY A 182 5.46 -8.72 15.27
N SER A 183 6.54 -7.98 15.06
CA SER A 183 7.44 -7.56 16.14
C SER A 183 6.78 -6.58 17.11
N ILE A 184 5.91 -5.69 16.65
CA ILE A 184 5.09 -4.84 17.52
C ILE A 184 4.19 -5.70 18.40
N ASN A 185 3.52 -6.71 17.81
CA ASN A 185 2.65 -7.60 18.57
C ASN A 185 3.40 -8.36 19.66
N GLU A 186 4.61 -8.87 19.39
CA GLU A 186 5.43 -9.57 20.38
C GLU A 186 5.91 -8.67 21.52
N ASN A 187 6.26 -7.42 21.24
CA ASN A 187 6.87 -6.53 22.24
C ASN A 187 5.84 -5.68 23.00
N THR A 188 4.81 -5.17 22.31
CA THR A 188 3.88 -4.19 22.87
C THR A 188 2.43 -4.68 22.90
N GLY A 189 2.16 -5.80 22.23
CA GLY A 189 0.85 -6.43 22.21
C GLY A 189 -0.01 -6.09 20.98
N ARG A 190 -1.08 -6.89 20.83
CA ARG A 190 -1.95 -6.89 19.63
C ARG A 190 -2.62 -5.53 19.40
N SER A 191 -3.11 -4.88 20.45
CA SER A 191 -3.81 -3.59 20.32
C SER A 191 -2.92 -2.53 19.67
N ARG A 192 -1.63 -2.52 20.00
CA ARG A 192 -0.70 -1.57 19.42
C ARG A 192 -0.38 -1.88 17.95
N ALA A 193 -0.26 -3.16 17.61
CA ALA A 193 -0.11 -3.62 16.24
C ALA A 193 -1.32 -3.23 15.37
N GLU A 194 -2.54 -3.36 15.91
CA GLU A 194 -3.78 -2.94 15.23
C GLU A 194 -3.84 -1.43 14.99
N VAL A 195 -3.38 -0.62 15.96
CA VAL A 195 -3.22 0.85 15.79
C VAL A 195 -2.26 1.15 14.63
N PHE A 196 -1.12 0.48 14.57
CA PHE A 196 -0.16 0.66 13.48
C PHE A 196 -0.76 0.30 12.12
N VAL A 197 -1.52 -0.79 12.03
CA VAL A 197 -2.24 -1.17 10.80
C VAL A 197 -3.27 -0.11 10.41
N ALA A 198 -4.00 0.46 11.37
CA ALA A 198 -4.95 1.54 11.12
C ALA A 198 -4.27 2.79 10.56
N ASP A 199 -3.15 3.19 11.16
CA ASP A 199 -2.46 4.43 10.79
C ASP A 199 -1.77 4.35 9.42
N PHE A 200 -1.21 3.20 9.06
CA PHE A 200 -0.37 3.09 7.87
C PHE A 200 -1.03 2.31 6.72
N ILE A 201 -1.85 1.31 6.99
CA ILE A 201 -2.46 0.49 5.94
C ILE A 201 -3.88 0.98 5.63
N LEU A 202 -4.74 1.12 6.64
CA LEU A 202 -6.13 1.53 6.43
C LEU A 202 -6.24 2.95 5.84
N THR A 203 -5.32 3.86 6.20
CA THR A 203 -5.27 5.22 5.64
C THR A 203 -5.07 5.25 4.13
N HIS A 204 -4.52 4.21 3.52
CA HIS A 204 -4.42 4.10 2.06
C HIS A 204 -5.77 3.99 1.34
N LEU A 205 -6.85 3.75 2.08
CA LEU A 205 -8.21 3.79 1.54
C LEU A 205 -8.75 5.22 1.37
N VAL A 206 -8.12 6.20 2.03
CA VAL A 206 -8.55 7.60 1.95
C VAL A 206 -8.41 8.11 0.52
N GLY A 207 -9.48 8.71 0.00
CA GLY A 207 -9.53 9.23 -1.36
C GLY A 207 -9.70 8.20 -2.47
N LYS A 208 -9.87 6.92 -2.15
CA LYS A 208 -10.19 5.86 -3.12
C LYS A 208 -11.67 5.50 -3.08
N ASP A 209 -12.27 5.33 -4.25
CA ASP A 209 -13.65 4.82 -4.34
C ASP A 209 -13.65 3.31 -4.12
N ILE A 210 -14.36 2.87 -3.09
CA ILE A 210 -14.54 1.45 -2.75
C ILE A 210 -15.20 0.69 -3.90
N ASN A 211 -16.08 1.36 -4.64
CA ASN A 211 -16.79 0.77 -5.76
C ASN A 211 -15.89 0.54 -7.00
N GLU A 212 -14.76 1.24 -7.09
CA GLU A 212 -13.75 0.97 -8.12
C GLU A 212 -12.90 -0.25 -7.75
N ILE A 213 -12.63 -0.43 -6.45
CA ILE A 213 -11.87 -1.59 -5.95
C ILE A 213 -12.66 -2.88 -6.11
N TRP A 214 -13.95 -2.84 -5.78
CA TRP A 214 -14.84 -3.99 -5.92
C TRP A 214 -15.87 -3.76 -7.01
N GLN A 215 -15.57 -4.23 -8.22
CA GLN A 215 -16.46 -4.16 -9.36
C GLN A 215 -17.35 -5.39 -9.44
N VAL A 216 -18.65 -5.18 -9.30
CA VAL A 216 -19.65 -6.24 -9.45
C VAL A 216 -19.79 -6.62 -10.91
N LYS A 217 -19.60 -7.90 -11.24
CA LYS A 217 -19.73 -8.42 -12.61
C LYS A 217 -21.18 -8.43 -13.10
N ASN A 218 -22.12 -8.80 -12.23
CA ASN A 218 -23.56 -8.82 -12.53
C ASN A 218 -24.31 -7.98 -11.49
N PRO A 219 -24.41 -6.65 -11.68
CA PRO A 219 -25.04 -5.77 -10.70
C PRO A 219 -26.54 -6.03 -10.54
N MET A 220 -27.27 -6.35 -11.63
CA MET A 220 -28.70 -6.63 -11.56
C MET A 220 -28.98 -7.91 -10.77
N GLY A 221 -28.20 -8.98 -10.98
CA GLY A 221 -28.37 -10.24 -10.24
C GLY A 221 -28.03 -10.09 -8.75
N LEU A 222 -27.01 -9.29 -8.41
CA LEU A 222 -26.72 -8.99 -7.00
C LEU A 222 -27.81 -8.15 -6.36
N LEU A 223 -28.32 -7.14 -7.08
CA LEU A 223 -29.41 -6.30 -6.62
C LEU A 223 -30.67 -7.13 -6.30
N THR A 224 -31.01 -8.08 -7.20
CA THR A 224 -32.15 -8.98 -6.99
C THR A 224 -31.97 -9.78 -5.71
N LYS A 225 -30.82 -10.40 -5.48
CA LYS A 225 -30.53 -11.14 -4.24
C LYS A 225 -30.65 -10.28 -2.98
N VAL A 226 -30.04 -9.09 -3.00
CA VAL A 226 -30.10 -8.18 -1.85
C VAL A 226 -31.54 -7.70 -1.56
N LEU A 227 -32.34 -7.50 -2.59
CA LEU A 227 -33.77 -7.12 -2.42
C LEU A 227 -34.60 -8.28 -1.88
N GLU A 228 -34.37 -9.51 -2.37
CA GLU A 228 -35.02 -10.72 -1.87
C GLU A 228 -34.69 -10.97 -0.38
N GLU A 229 -33.41 -10.84 0.01
CA GLU A 229 -32.98 -10.93 1.41
C GLU A 229 -33.65 -9.88 2.31
N ASN A 230 -33.93 -8.68 1.77
CA ASN A 230 -34.65 -7.62 2.46
C ASN A 230 -36.19 -7.77 2.37
N GLY A 231 -36.71 -8.85 1.78
CA GLY A 231 -38.16 -9.10 1.60
C GLY A 231 -38.84 -8.16 0.62
N ARG A 232 -38.08 -7.55 -0.30
CA ARG A 232 -38.60 -6.65 -1.35
C ARG A 232 -38.84 -7.40 -2.66
N GLN A 233 -39.70 -6.84 -3.51
CA GLN A 233 -39.95 -7.38 -4.85
C GLN A 233 -38.72 -7.22 -5.76
N ALA A 234 -38.64 -8.08 -6.77
CA ALA A 234 -37.59 -8.00 -7.79
C ALA A 234 -37.49 -6.59 -8.41
N PRO A 235 -36.28 -6.16 -8.81
CA PRO A 235 -36.08 -4.83 -9.38
C PRO A 235 -36.76 -4.72 -10.77
N GLU A 236 -37.45 -3.62 -11.00
CA GLU A 236 -38.03 -3.26 -12.28
C GLU A 236 -37.24 -2.12 -12.90
N SER A 237 -36.71 -2.33 -14.11
CA SER A 237 -36.07 -1.27 -14.90
C SER A 237 -37.08 -0.53 -15.74
N ARG A 238 -37.05 0.81 -15.73
CA ARG A 238 -37.91 1.67 -16.51
C ARG A 238 -37.10 2.74 -17.23
N LEU A 239 -37.33 2.86 -18.54
CA LEU A 239 -36.75 3.94 -19.32
C LEU A 239 -37.41 5.26 -18.90
N ILE A 240 -36.62 6.17 -18.33
CA ILE A 240 -37.09 7.50 -17.89
C ILE A 240 -37.01 8.48 -19.06
N TRP A 241 -35.90 8.43 -19.79
CA TRP A 241 -35.64 9.41 -20.84
C TRP A 241 -34.66 8.84 -21.87
N ALA A 242 -34.84 9.24 -23.14
CA ALA A 242 -33.94 8.91 -24.23
C ALA A 242 -33.70 10.14 -25.09
N THR A 243 -32.47 10.36 -25.50
CA THR A 243 -32.09 11.46 -26.39
C THR A 243 -31.13 10.98 -27.45
N GLY A 244 -31.14 11.63 -28.60
CA GLY A 244 -30.23 11.31 -29.68
C GLY A 244 -30.43 9.92 -30.30
N VAL A 245 -31.61 9.31 -30.19
CA VAL A 245 -31.88 7.91 -30.59
C VAL A 245 -31.52 7.63 -32.07
N SER A 246 -31.62 8.64 -32.92
CA SER A 246 -31.28 8.54 -34.36
C SER A 246 -29.87 9.05 -34.66
N SER A 247 -29.07 9.33 -33.68
CA SER A 247 -27.69 9.83 -33.83
C SER A 247 -26.66 8.83 -33.34
N VAL A 248 -25.38 9.07 -33.67
CA VAL A 248 -24.25 8.26 -33.20
C VAL A 248 -24.06 8.38 -31.68
N LEU A 249 -24.57 9.43 -31.05
CA LEU A 249 -24.46 9.71 -29.60
C LEU A 249 -25.83 9.53 -28.91
N SER A 250 -26.42 8.35 -29.06
CA SER A 250 -27.62 8.01 -28.31
C SER A 250 -27.36 7.88 -26.82
N THR A 251 -28.24 8.44 -25.99
CA THR A 251 -28.16 8.32 -24.54
C THR A 251 -29.52 7.92 -23.99
N TYR A 252 -29.52 6.86 -23.20
CA TYR A 252 -30.70 6.33 -22.53
C TYR A 252 -30.53 6.48 -21.02
N VAL A 253 -31.54 7.01 -20.35
CA VAL A 253 -31.57 7.11 -18.88
C VAL A 253 -32.59 6.11 -18.35
N VAL A 254 -32.11 5.15 -17.57
CA VAL A 254 -32.92 4.10 -16.96
C VAL A 254 -32.97 4.29 -15.45
N GLY A 255 -34.13 4.11 -14.86
CA GLY A 255 -34.33 4.04 -13.42
C GLY A 255 -34.72 2.65 -12.99
N VAL A 256 -34.21 2.21 -11.86
CA VAL A 256 -34.54 0.94 -11.22
C VAL A 256 -35.45 1.21 -10.03
N TYR A 257 -36.52 0.45 -9.94
CA TYR A 257 -37.56 0.56 -8.92
C TYR A 257 -37.82 -0.80 -8.27
N SER A 258 -38.19 -0.82 -6.99
CA SER A 258 -38.73 -1.98 -6.29
C SER A 258 -39.89 -1.53 -5.40
N ASN A 259 -40.98 -2.27 -5.36
CA ASN A 259 -42.22 -1.89 -4.62
C ASN A 259 -42.68 -0.45 -4.91
N LYS A 260 -42.53 0.04 -6.16
CA LYS A 260 -42.80 1.42 -6.58
C LYS A 260 -41.89 2.49 -5.96
N GLU A 261 -40.91 2.11 -5.18
CA GLU A 261 -39.84 2.98 -4.64
C GLU A 261 -38.71 3.09 -5.64
N PHE A 262 -38.19 4.29 -5.82
CA PHE A 262 -37.02 4.57 -6.64
C PHE A 262 -35.76 4.14 -5.93
N LEU A 263 -34.93 3.27 -6.56
CA LEU A 263 -33.67 2.79 -6.01
C LEU A 263 -32.45 3.51 -6.58
N GLY A 264 -32.41 3.68 -7.89
CA GLY A 264 -31.27 4.32 -8.56
C GLY A 264 -31.54 4.62 -10.02
N LYS A 265 -30.73 5.48 -10.64
CA LYS A 265 -30.79 5.81 -12.05
C LYS A 265 -29.40 6.03 -12.63
N SER A 266 -29.23 5.67 -13.88
CA SER A 266 -28.02 6.00 -14.61
C SER A 266 -28.27 6.17 -16.09
N ALA A 267 -27.31 6.79 -16.78
CA ALA A 267 -27.30 6.94 -18.21
C ALA A 267 -26.36 5.94 -18.86
N GLY A 268 -26.68 5.53 -20.11
CA GLY A 268 -25.82 4.64 -20.89
C GLY A 268 -26.04 4.85 -22.40
N ALA A 269 -25.09 4.39 -23.19
CA ALA A 269 -25.18 4.45 -24.66
C ALA A 269 -26.23 3.48 -25.22
N THR A 270 -26.55 2.42 -24.48
CA THR A 270 -27.64 1.46 -24.79
C THR A 270 -28.50 1.27 -23.55
N VAL A 271 -29.71 0.77 -23.73
CA VAL A 271 -30.64 0.51 -22.62
C VAL A 271 -30.03 -0.51 -21.64
N SER A 272 -29.40 -1.56 -22.14
CA SER A 272 -28.76 -2.59 -21.29
C SER A 272 -27.61 -2.03 -20.44
N ILE A 273 -26.76 -1.20 -21.02
CA ILE A 273 -25.69 -0.53 -20.26
C ILE A 273 -26.27 0.43 -19.21
N ALA A 274 -27.33 1.18 -19.59
CA ALA A 274 -27.98 2.06 -18.65
C ALA A 274 -28.66 1.32 -17.49
N GLU A 275 -29.24 0.13 -17.72
CA GLU A 275 -29.79 -0.76 -16.69
C GLU A 275 -28.71 -1.27 -15.73
N GLU A 276 -27.59 -1.76 -16.24
CA GLU A 276 -26.46 -2.20 -15.41
C GLU A 276 -25.89 -1.08 -14.55
N MET A 277 -25.73 0.10 -15.15
CA MET A 277 -25.22 1.26 -14.42
C MET A 277 -26.23 1.79 -13.39
N ALA A 278 -27.54 1.73 -13.70
CA ALA A 278 -28.59 2.07 -12.74
C ALA A 278 -28.68 1.08 -11.58
N ALA A 279 -28.45 -0.21 -11.84
CA ALA A 279 -28.34 -1.22 -10.80
C ALA A 279 -27.10 -0.99 -9.90
N ARG A 280 -25.97 -0.56 -10.46
CA ARG A 280 -24.77 -0.17 -9.67
C ARG A 280 -25.07 1.05 -8.79
N ASP A 281 -25.77 2.08 -9.32
CA ASP A 281 -26.18 3.25 -8.52
C ASP A 281 -27.12 2.83 -7.39
N ALA A 282 -28.06 1.93 -7.66
CA ALA A 282 -28.96 1.39 -6.64
C ALA A 282 -28.20 0.62 -5.54
N LEU A 283 -27.22 -0.23 -5.91
CA LEU A 283 -26.38 -0.95 -4.96
C LEU A 283 -25.53 0.01 -4.10
N ARG A 284 -24.93 1.05 -4.70
CA ARG A 284 -24.17 2.08 -3.96
C ARG A 284 -25.01 2.75 -2.88
N ARG A 285 -26.28 3.04 -3.19
CA ARG A 285 -27.20 3.63 -2.22
C ARG A 285 -27.63 2.64 -1.13
N LEU A 286 -27.91 1.39 -1.48
CA LEU A 286 -28.29 0.36 -0.54
C LEU A 286 -27.15 0.02 0.43
N PHE A 287 -25.91 -0.02 -0.06
CA PHE A 287 -24.71 -0.29 0.73
C PHE A 287 -24.17 0.96 1.44
N GLU A 288 -24.80 2.13 1.23
CA GLU A 288 -24.33 3.40 1.79
C GLU A 288 -22.88 3.71 1.41
N THR A 289 -22.47 3.41 0.17
CA THR A 289 -21.13 3.67 -0.36
C THR A 289 -21.11 4.86 -1.33
N ASP A 290 -22.09 5.73 -1.26
CA ASP A 290 -22.20 6.95 -2.07
C ASP A 290 -21.05 7.91 -1.79
N GLU A 291 -20.67 8.71 -2.81
CA GLU A 291 -19.67 9.78 -2.72
C GLU A 291 -19.97 10.82 -1.62
N LYS A 292 -21.25 10.95 -1.24
CA LYS A 292 -21.71 11.86 -0.18
C LYS A 292 -21.45 11.35 1.23
N ARG A 293 -21.00 10.10 1.37
CA ARG A 293 -20.72 9.52 2.68
C ARG A 293 -19.50 10.21 3.30
N ALA A 294 -19.59 10.50 4.59
CA ALA A 294 -18.46 10.99 5.35
C ALA A 294 -17.30 10.00 5.27
N GLN A 295 -16.10 10.50 5.03
CA GLN A 295 -14.88 9.70 5.06
C GLN A 295 -14.74 9.01 6.42
N ILE A 296 -14.01 7.89 6.45
CA ILE A 296 -13.74 7.14 7.68
C ILE A 296 -13.09 8.09 8.70
N PRO A 297 -13.76 8.41 9.82
CA PRO A 297 -13.16 9.29 10.83
C PRO A 297 -12.18 8.48 11.68
N PHE A 298 -10.92 8.45 11.28
CA PHE A 298 -9.86 7.72 11.97
C PHE A 298 -9.79 8.03 13.46
N ASP A 299 -10.00 9.29 13.87
CA ASP A 299 -10.06 9.71 15.29
C ASP A 299 -11.08 8.94 16.13
N LYS A 300 -12.17 8.48 15.51
CA LYS A 300 -13.22 7.73 16.22
C LYS A 300 -12.93 6.25 16.35
N LEU A 301 -12.05 5.69 15.53
CA LEU A 301 -11.54 4.33 15.69
C LEU A 301 -10.85 4.16 17.04
N TYR A 302 -10.06 5.16 17.44
CA TYR A 302 -9.38 5.18 18.75
C TYR A 302 -10.34 5.37 19.93
N LYS A 303 -11.42 6.15 19.75
CA LYS A 303 -12.33 6.51 20.85
C LYS A 303 -13.43 5.49 21.14
N LYS A 304 -13.78 4.61 20.20
CA LYS A 304 -14.92 3.69 20.31
C LYS A 304 -14.56 2.24 20.66
N GLY A 305 -13.34 1.96 21.12
CA GLY A 305 -13.01 0.64 21.64
C GLY A 305 -12.77 -0.44 20.58
N LEU A 306 -12.79 -0.14 19.27
CA LEU A 306 -12.38 -1.08 18.24
C LEU A 306 -10.89 -1.46 18.35
N LEU A 307 -10.08 -0.51 18.87
CA LEU A 307 -8.64 -0.62 19.07
C LEU A 307 -8.27 -0.78 20.55
N LEU A 308 -9.24 -0.71 21.46
CA LEU A 308 -9.06 -0.77 22.91
C LEU A 308 -9.99 -1.83 23.51
N ASP A 309 -10.01 -3.02 22.98
CA ASP A 309 -10.51 -4.15 23.75
C ASP A 309 -9.52 -4.43 24.89
N LYS A 310 -10.06 -4.24 26.10
CA LYS A 310 -9.43 -4.38 27.40
C LYS A 310 -8.82 -5.76 27.63
#